data_c3950daf709e845644708b632e7e2cf2
#
_entry.id   c3950daf709e845644708b632e7e2cf2
#
_cell.length_a   1.000
_cell.length_b   1.000
_cell.length_c   1.000
_cell.angle_alpha   90.00
_cell.angle_beta   90.00
_cell.angle_gamma   90.00
#
_symmetry.space_group_name_H-M   'P 1'
#
loop_
_entity.id
_entity.type
_entity.pdbx_description
1 polymer ?
#
loop_
_entity_poly.entity_id
_entity_poly.type
_entity_poly.pdbx_seq_one_letter_code
_entity_poly.pdbx_strand_id
1 'polypeptide(L)'
;ASLVGSEMCIRDRLYTVGIQQNYQPTQPIAFSHKIHAGQYEIDCNYCHTGVNISKSANIPSVNICMNCHNAIETDKPEIKKILTAYEENKPIEWVRVHNLPDLSYFNHAQHVKVGGIECETCHGPIKEMDVVYQYSELTMGWCINCHRETEVNSKGNEYYDKLVALHGKNSKNPLKVQDIGGLECSKCHY
;
A
#
# COMPACT_ATOMS: atom_id res chain seq x y z
N ALA A 1 -25.65 20.55 -29.39
CA ALA A 1 -24.85 19.90 -28.30
C ALA A 1 -25.21 20.56 -26.99
N SER A 2 -25.78 19.81 -26.07
CA SER A 2 -26.34 20.30 -24.82
C SER A 2 -25.21 20.75 -23.89
N LEU A 3 -25.26 21.98 -23.39
CA LEU A 3 -24.42 22.54 -22.35
C LEU A 3 -24.37 21.67 -21.08
N VAL A 4 -25.44 20.92 -20.80
CA VAL A 4 -25.57 19.99 -19.68
C VAL A 4 -24.53 18.87 -19.74
N GLY A 5 -24.17 18.37 -20.91
CA GLY A 5 -23.15 17.32 -21.05
C GLY A 5 -21.73 17.81 -20.76
N SER A 6 -21.42 19.06 -21.11
CA SER A 6 -20.09 19.66 -20.82
C SER A 6 -19.92 20.04 -19.34
N GLU A 7 -20.95 20.53 -18.68
CA GLU A 7 -20.90 20.80 -17.23
C GLU A 7 -20.73 19.51 -16.40
N MET A 8 -21.42 18.44 -16.77
CA MET A 8 -21.27 17.13 -16.10
C MET A 8 -19.85 16.59 -16.23
N CYS A 9 -19.25 16.64 -17.43
CA CYS A 9 -17.85 16.24 -17.63
C CYS A 9 -16.84 17.09 -16.85
N ILE A 10 -17.09 18.39 -16.70
CA ILE A 10 -16.21 19.29 -15.93
C ILE A 10 -16.32 18.97 -14.44
N ARG A 11 -17.51 18.77 -13.92
CA ARG A 11 -17.75 18.40 -12.51
C ARG A 11 -17.08 17.07 -12.18
N ASP A 12 -17.27 16.05 -12.99
CA ASP A 12 -16.67 14.74 -12.77
C ASP A 12 -15.14 14.80 -12.74
N ARG A 13 -14.54 15.60 -13.61
CA ARG A 13 -13.09 15.83 -13.60
C ARG A 13 -12.60 16.61 -12.37
N LEU A 14 -13.38 17.57 -11.88
CA LEU A 14 -13.02 18.34 -10.70
C LEU A 14 -13.03 17.48 -9.43
N TYR A 15 -13.93 16.51 -9.31
CA TYR A 15 -13.95 15.57 -8.19
C TYR A 15 -12.74 14.65 -8.13
N THR A 16 -12.07 14.42 -9.25
CA THR A 16 -10.88 13.55 -9.32
C THR A 16 -9.55 14.31 -9.23
N VAL A 17 -9.59 15.65 -9.14
CA VAL A 17 -8.37 16.46 -8.95
C VAL A 17 -7.71 16.09 -7.63
N GLY A 18 -6.44 15.68 -7.70
CA GLY A 18 -5.65 15.23 -6.55
C GLY A 18 -5.85 13.75 -6.16
N ILE A 19 -6.80 13.03 -6.80
CA ILE A 19 -6.95 11.58 -6.63
C ILE A 19 -6.13 10.88 -7.69
N GLN A 20 -5.18 10.04 -7.26
CA GLN A 20 -4.29 9.31 -8.18
C GLN A 20 -4.73 7.84 -8.38
N GLN A 21 -5.98 7.52 -8.13
CA GLN A 21 -6.51 6.18 -8.40
C GLN A 21 -6.30 5.81 -9.88
N ASN A 22 -5.88 4.57 -10.12
CA ASN A 22 -5.49 4.04 -11.43
C ASN A 22 -4.21 4.66 -12.03
N TYR A 23 -3.44 5.44 -11.26
CA TYR A 23 -2.13 5.91 -11.71
C TYR A 23 -1.18 4.73 -11.88
N GLN A 24 -0.67 4.59 -13.10
CA GLN A 24 0.18 3.48 -13.54
C GLN A 24 1.36 4.01 -14.35
N PRO A 25 2.41 4.48 -13.70
CA PRO A 25 3.57 5.05 -14.39
C PRO A 25 4.41 3.95 -15.05
N THR A 26 5.09 4.31 -16.13
CA THR A 26 6.15 3.47 -16.71
C THR A 26 7.31 3.36 -15.72
N GLN A 27 7.75 2.13 -15.48
CA GLN A 27 8.87 1.83 -14.59
C GLN A 27 10.17 1.62 -15.39
N PRO A 28 11.34 1.86 -14.79
CA PRO A 28 12.63 1.64 -15.46
C PRO A 28 12.87 0.18 -15.84
N ILE A 29 12.28 -0.74 -15.08
CA ILE A 29 12.30 -2.19 -15.30
C ILE A 29 10.87 -2.70 -15.26
N ALA A 30 10.49 -3.53 -16.23
CA ALA A 30 9.17 -4.15 -16.29
C ALA A 30 9.09 -5.30 -15.26
N PHE A 31 8.81 -4.95 -13.99
CA PHE A 31 8.62 -5.91 -12.91
C PHE A 31 7.15 -6.33 -12.81
N SER A 32 6.89 -7.63 -12.78
CA SER A 32 5.54 -8.19 -12.65
C SER A 32 5.34 -8.83 -11.26
N HIS A 33 4.42 -8.29 -10.46
CA HIS A 33 3.98 -8.92 -9.22
C HIS A 33 3.22 -10.21 -9.48
N LYS A 34 2.49 -10.29 -10.60
CA LYS A 34 1.78 -11.50 -11.02
C LYS A 34 2.69 -12.69 -11.19
N ILE A 35 3.89 -12.50 -11.75
CA ILE A 35 4.87 -13.57 -11.90
C ILE A 35 5.45 -13.94 -10.53
N HIS A 36 5.94 -12.94 -9.76
CA HIS A 36 6.69 -13.21 -8.52
C HIS A 36 5.76 -13.62 -7.36
N ALA A 37 4.76 -12.81 -7.06
CA ALA A 37 3.86 -13.06 -5.93
C ALA A 37 2.64 -13.92 -6.31
N GLY A 38 2.21 -13.89 -7.58
CA GLY A 38 1.08 -14.67 -8.05
C GLY A 38 1.47 -16.09 -8.45
N GLN A 39 2.38 -16.26 -9.41
CA GLN A 39 2.73 -17.60 -9.94
C GLN A 39 3.74 -18.34 -9.07
N TYR A 40 4.75 -17.64 -8.56
CA TYR A 40 5.79 -18.25 -7.72
C TYR A 40 5.53 -18.12 -6.23
N GLU A 41 4.44 -17.49 -5.83
CA GLU A 41 3.99 -17.34 -4.45
C GLU A 41 5.06 -16.78 -3.49
N ILE A 42 5.96 -15.92 -4.02
CA ILE A 42 6.97 -15.25 -3.20
C ILE A 42 6.28 -14.32 -2.22
N ASP A 43 6.55 -14.49 -0.92
CA ASP A 43 5.95 -13.69 0.15
C ASP A 43 6.28 -12.21 0.00
N CYS A 44 5.28 -11.35 0.27
CA CYS A 44 5.43 -9.89 0.16
C CYS A 44 6.58 -9.37 1.05
N ASN A 45 6.75 -9.94 2.25
CA ASN A 45 7.78 -9.55 3.20
C ASN A 45 9.19 -9.92 2.75
N TYR A 46 9.35 -10.84 1.81
CA TYR A 46 10.67 -11.15 1.27
C TYR A 46 11.30 -9.95 0.57
N CYS A 47 10.48 -9.18 -0.14
CA CYS A 47 10.91 -7.98 -0.86
C CYS A 47 10.62 -6.70 -0.06
N HIS A 48 9.45 -6.60 0.58
CA HIS A 48 9.00 -5.43 1.33
C HIS A 48 9.29 -5.59 2.84
N THR A 49 10.58 -5.67 3.19
CA THR A 49 11.05 -6.00 4.54
C THR A 49 10.66 -4.99 5.62
N GLY A 50 10.34 -3.74 5.24
CA GLY A 50 9.97 -2.67 6.16
C GLY A 50 8.50 -2.70 6.63
N VAL A 51 7.64 -3.48 5.97
CA VAL A 51 6.18 -3.39 6.14
C VAL A 51 5.71 -3.65 7.57
N ASN A 52 6.38 -4.54 8.31
CA ASN A 52 6.01 -4.91 9.67
C ASN A 52 6.72 -4.11 10.77
N ILE A 53 7.72 -3.30 10.42
CA ILE A 53 8.60 -2.64 11.41
C ILE A 53 8.77 -1.14 11.18
N SER A 54 8.28 -0.61 10.06
CA SER A 54 8.49 0.77 9.65
C SER A 54 7.22 1.41 9.11
N LYS A 55 7.22 2.74 9.01
CA LYS A 55 6.20 3.47 8.26
C LYS A 55 6.24 3.17 6.77
N SER A 56 7.42 2.85 6.21
CA SER A 56 7.61 2.50 4.81
C SER A 56 7.74 0.99 4.64
N ALA A 57 7.06 0.42 3.66
CA ALA A 57 7.21 -0.98 3.29
C ALA A 57 8.60 -1.30 2.69
N ASN A 58 9.28 -0.27 2.20
CA ASN A 58 10.51 -0.30 1.42
C ASN A 58 10.34 -0.97 0.05
N ILE A 59 11.16 -0.55 -0.89
CA ILE A 59 11.38 -1.21 -2.16
C ILE A 59 12.69 -1.98 -2.02
N PRO A 60 12.76 -3.25 -2.47
CA PRO A 60 13.96 -4.07 -2.31
C PRO A 60 15.15 -3.47 -3.05
N SER A 61 16.32 -3.62 -2.48
CA SER A 61 17.57 -3.30 -3.17
C SER A 61 17.83 -4.29 -4.31
N VAL A 62 18.68 -3.91 -5.25
CA VAL A 62 19.08 -4.76 -6.38
C VAL A 62 19.60 -6.13 -5.93
N ASN A 63 20.26 -6.19 -4.75
CA ASN A 63 20.79 -7.44 -4.19
C ASN A 63 19.71 -8.50 -3.97
N ILE A 64 18.50 -8.11 -3.60
CA ILE A 64 17.38 -9.06 -3.43
C ILE A 64 17.01 -9.70 -4.77
N CYS A 65 16.99 -8.92 -5.85
CA CYS A 65 16.74 -9.44 -7.19
C CYS A 65 17.80 -10.47 -7.60
N MET A 66 19.06 -10.20 -7.26
CA MET A 66 20.21 -11.04 -7.61
C MET A 66 20.25 -12.37 -6.85
N ASN A 67 19.47 -12.56 -5.78
CA ASN A 67 19.36 -13.87 -5.14
C ASN A 67 18.86 -14.97 -6.11
N CYS A 68 18.09 -14.58 -7.12
CA CYS A 68 17.57 -15.49 -8.13
C CYS A 68 18.10 -15.15 -9.53
N HIS A 69 18.14 -13.89 -9.90
CA HIS A 69 18.47 -13.45 -11.27
C HIS A 69 19.97 -13.47 -11.61
N ASN A 70 20.82 -13.91 -10.69
CA ASN A 70 22.18 -14.32 -11.03
C ASN A 70 22.25 -15.61 -11.84
N ALA A 71 21.18 -16.42 -11.84
CA ALA A 71 21.10 -17.71 -12.52
C ALA A 71 19.82 -17.90 -13.36
N ILE A 72 18.77 -17.12 -13.07
CA ILE A 72 17.45 -17.27 -13.69
C ILE A 72 17.20 -16.14 -14.66
N GLU A 73 16.81 -16.45 -15.92
CA GLU A 73 16.40 -15.50 -16.96
C GLU A 73 17.48 -14.46 -17.33
N THR A 74 18.75 -14.80 -17.16
CA THR A 74 19.90 -13.87 -17.31
C THR A 74 20.00 -13.23 -18.69
N ASP A 75 19.44 -13.85 -19.73
CA ASP A 75 19.48 -13.34 -21.11
C ASP A 75 18.38 -12.29 -21.40
N LYS A 76 17.37 -12.18 -20.53
CA LYS A 76 16.27 -11.25 -20.74
C LYS A 76 16.74 -9.80 -20.63
N PRO A 77 16.22 -8.90 -21.49
CA PRO A 77 16.64 -7.47 -21.48
C PRO A 77 16.44 -6.79 -20.13
N GLU A 78 15.32 -7.08 -19.46
CA GLU A 78 15.00 -6.47 -18.16
C GLU A 78 15.94 -6.98 -17.05
N ILE A 79 16.34 -8.25 -17.11
CA ILE A 79 17.30 -8.81 -16.15
C ILE A 79 18.71 -8.26 -16.39
N LYS A 80 19.10 -8.02 -17.62
CA LYS A 80 20.36 -7.34 -17.93
C LYS A 80 20.44 -5.93 -17.34
N LYS A 81 19.31 -5.20 -17.27
CA LYS A 81 19.27 -3.90 -16.57
C LYS A 81 19.52 -4.06 -15.06
N ILE A 82 18.97 -5.11 -14.44
CA ILE A 82 19.20 -5.42 -13.02
C ILE A 82 20.68 -5.75 -12.81
N LEU A 83 21.26 -6.60 -13.66
CA LEU A 83 22.65 -7.00 -13.59
C LEU A 83 23.59 -5.78 -13.71
N THR A 84 23.34 -4.91 -14.69
CA THR A 84 24.11 -3.66 -14.87
C THR A 84 24.01 -2.77 -13.63
N ALA A 85 22.81 -2.58 -13.07
CA ALA A 85 22.61 -1.80 -11.86
C ALA A 85 23.37 -2.39 -10.66
N TYR A 86 23.40 -3.72 -10.54
CA TYR A 86 24.14 -4.44 -9.51
C TYR A 86 25.67 -4.25 -9.67
N GLU A 87 26.22 -4.47 -10.87
CA GLU A 87 27.65 -4.32 -11.17
C GLU A 87 28.14 -2.88 -10.95
N GLU A 88 27.34 -1.89 -11.33
CA GLU A 88 27.63 -0.48 -11.13
C GLU A 88 27.34 0.02 -9.70
N ASN A 89 26.80 -0.83 -8.84
CA ASN A 89 26.34 -0.48 -7.49
C ASN A 89 25.40 0.74 -7.49
N LYS A 90 24.48 0.78 -8.44
CA LYS A 90 23.49 1.84 -8.60
C LYS A 90 22.10 1.35 -8.21
N PRO A 91 21.31 2.16 -7.49
CA PRO A 91 19.91 1.82 -7.23
C PRO A 91 19.08 1.91 -8.51
N ILE A 92 18.02 1.11 -8.60
CA ILE A 92 16.99 1.27 -9.63
C ILE A 92 16.09 2.44 -9.20
N GLU A 93 15.95 3.43 -10.08
CA GLU A 93 15.15 4.63 -9.83
C GLU A 93 13.66 4.37 -10.10
N TRP A 94 13.03 3.61 -9.20
CA TRP A 94 11.62 3.31 -9.31
C TRP A 94 10.73 4.56 -9.21
N VAL A 95 9.74 4.65 -10.08
CA VAL A 95 8.72 5.70 -10.03
C VAL A 95 7.69 5.33 -8.97
N ARG A 96 7.42 6.24 -8.04
CA ARG A 96 6.45 6.05 -6.98
C ARG A 96 5.03 5.92 -7.54
N VAL A 97 4.34 4.83 -7.21
CA VAL A 97 2.97 4.54 -7.67
C VAL A 97 1.93 5.05 -6.68
N HIS A 98 2.09 4.68 -5.41
CA HIS A 98 1.12 5.03 -4.36
C HIS A 98 1.51 6.34 -3.70
N ASN A 99 0.67 7.35 -3.84
CA ASN A 99 0.88 8.67 -3.26
C ASN A 99 -0.26 9.04 -2.32
N LEU A 100 0.12 9.48 -1.12
CA LEU A 100 -0.79 10.16 -0.21
C LEU A 100 -0.82 11.66 -0.54
N PRO A 101 -1.92 12.37 -0.22
CA PRO A 101 -1.94 13.83 -0.25
C PRO A 101 -0.82 14.41 0.62
N ASP A 102 -0.38 15.62 0.25
CA ASP A 102 0.60 16.37 1.04
C ASP A 102 0.09 16.58 2.46
N LEU A 103 1.01 16.71 3.43
CA LEU A 103 0.73 16.90 4.85
C LEU A 103 0.03 15.70 5.55
N SER A 104 -0.08 14.55 4.88
CA SER A 104 -0.53 13.32 5.52
C SER A 104 0.59 12.29 5.56
N TYR A 105 0.56 11.45 6.60
CA TYR A 105 1.49 10.34 6.73
C TYR A 105 0.76 9.02 6.96
N PHE A 106 1.42 7.94 6.59
CA PHE A 106 0.92 6.58 6.76
C PHE A 106 2.00 5.70 7.38
N ASN A 107 1.59 4.79 8.24
CA ASN A 107 2.50 3.85 8.88
C ASN A 107 2.08 2.41 8.58
N HIS A 108 2.84 1.71 7.72
CA HIS A 108 2.55 0.32 7.36
C HIS A 108 2.56 -0.60 8.59
N ALA A 109 3.57 -0.50 9.46
CA ALA A 109 3.65 -1.38 10.63
C ALA A 109 2.42 -1.26 11.54
N GLN A 110 1.86 -0.06 11.70
CA GLN A 110 0.64 0.14 12.48
C GLN A 110 -0.57 -0.55 11.85
N HIS A 111 -0.68 -0.55 10.53
CA HIS A 111 -1.83 -1.14 9.82
C HIS A 111 -1.66 -2.65 9.63
N VAL A 112 -0.49 -3.09 9.18
CA VAL A 112 -0.25 -4.49 8.84
C VAL A 112 0.05 -5.30 10.09
N LYS A 113 1.09 -4.91 10.87
CA LYS A 113 1.52 -5.69 12.05
C LYS A 113 0.57 -5.56 13.22
N VAL A 114 0.12 -4.36 13.53
CA VAL A 114 -0.77 -4.10 14.68
C VAL A 114 -2.23 -4.28 14.29
N GLY A 115 -2.67 -3.69 13.19
CA GLY A 115 -4.05 -3.78 12.69
C GLY A 115 -4.39 -5.14 12.10
N GLY A 116 -3.41 -5.91 11.63
CA GLY A 116 -3.64 -7.21 10.99
C GLY A 116 -4.32 -7.10 9.62
N ILE A 117 -4.12 -5.96 8.93
CA ILE A 117 -4.76 -5.70 7.65
C ILE A 117 -3.93 -6.31 6.52
N GLU A 118 -4.60 -7.06 5.65
CA GLU A 118 -3.98 -7.68 4.49
C GLU A 118 -3.57 -6.66 3.42
N CYS A 119 -2.46 -6.93 2.73
CA CYS A 119 -1.89 -6.04 1.74
C CYS A 119 -2.89 -5.67 0.63
N GLU A 120 -3.65 -6.65 0.17
CA GLU A 120 -4.62 -6.50 -0.92
C GLU A 120 -5.82 -5.62 -0.57
N THR A 121 -6.09 -5.39 0.72
CA THR A 121 -7.15 -4.47 1.17
C THR A 121 -6.91 -3.04 0.65
N CYS A 122 -5.65 -2.61 0.60
CA CYS A 122 -5.27 -1.28 0.13
C CYS A 122 -4.69 -1.29 -1.28
N HIS A 123 -3.91 -2.33 -1.61
CA HIS A 123 -3.21 -2.43 -2.89
C HIS A 123 -4.01 -3.14 -3.98
N GLY A 124 -5.20 -3.67 -3.66
CA GLY A 124 -6.03 -4.43 -4.59
C GLY A 124 -5.40 -5.78 -4.96
N PRO A 125 -5.78 -6.39 -6.08
CA PRO A 125 -5.31 -7.70 -6.49
C PRO A 125 -3.87 -7.66 -7.01
N ILE A 126 -2.94 -7.23 -6.16
CA ILE A 126 -1.54 -6.99 -6.52
C ILE A 126 -0.86 -8.24 -7.11
N LYS A 127 -1.28 -9.43 -6.67
CA LYS A 127 -0.79 -10.72 -7.18
C LYS A 127 -1.22 -11.01 -8.63
N GLU A 128 -2.14 -10.23 -9.17
CA GLU A 128 -2.62 -10.35 -10.55
C GLU A 128 -2.05 -9.24 -11.45
N MET A 129 -1.32 -8.27 -10.87
CA MET A 129 -0.83 -7.11 -11.60
C MET A 129 0.50 -7.39 -12.31
N ASP A 130 0.50 -7.31 -13.63
CA ASP A 130 1.73 -7.27 -14.42
C ASP A 130 2.42 -5.90 -14.31
N VAL A 131 1.64 -4.83 -14.26
CA VAL A 131 2.12 -3.46 -13.98
C VAL A 131 1.30 -2.93 -12.82
N VAL A 132 2.00 -2.47 -11.78
CA VAL A 132 1.35 -1.94 -10.57
C VAL A 132 0.71 -0.59 -10.85
N TYR A 133 -0.49 -0.40 -10.33
CA TYR A 133 -1.21 0.87 -10.33
C TYR A 133 -1.78 1.17 -8.94
N GLN A 134 -2.07 2.43 -8.67
CA GLN A 134 -2.73 2.80 -7.43
C GLN A 134 -4.20 2.36 -7.46
N TYR A 135 -4.52 1.28 -6.75
CA TYR A 135 -5.86 0.69 -6.71
C TYR A 135 -6.83 1.53 -5.88
N SER A 136 -6.45 1.86 -4.66
CA SER A 136 -7.29 2.62 -3.73
C SER A 136 -7.19 4.12 -3.98
N GLU A 137 -8.26 4.85 -3.64
CA GLU A 137 -8.30 6.31 -3.78
C GLU A 137 -7.27 7.03 -2.90
N LEU A 138 -7.00 6.48 -1.71
CA LEU A 138 -6.12 7.06 -0.68
C LEU A 138 -6.53 8.49 -0.27
N THR A 139 -7.82 8.80 -0.40
CA THR A 139 -8.40 10.07 0.06
C THR A 139 -8.61 10.04 1.58
N MET A 140 -8.74 11.23 2.21
CA MET A 140 -9.08 11.33 3.63
C MET A 140 -10.40 10.60 3.93
N GLY A 141 -11.42 10.75 3.07
CA GLY A 141 -12.72 10.08 3.22
C GLY A 141 -12.58 8.56 3.20
N TRP A 142 -11.75 8.01 2.32
CA TRP A 142 -11.48 6.58 2.22
C TRP A 142 -10.85 6.04 3.52
N CYS A 143 -9.84 6.73 4.06
CA CYS A 143 -9.21 6.36 5.33
C CYS A 143 -10.19 6.42 6.51
N ILE A 144 -10.95 7.51 6.61
CA ILE A 144 -11.94 7.73 7.69
C ILE A 144 -13.03 6.66 7.66
N ASN A 145 -13.53 6.27 6.49
CA ASN A 145 -14.56 5.24 6.38
C ASN A 145 -14.03 3.88 6.86
N CYS A 146 -12.81 3.53 6.47
CA CYS A 146 -12.17 2.31 6.98
C CYS A 146 -12.04 2.33 8.51
N HIS A 147 -11.58 3.44 9.11
CA HIS A 147 -11.43 3.58 10.56
C HIS A 147 -12.77 3.56 11.32
N ARG A 148 -13.87 3.95 10.69
CA ARG A 148 -15.23 3.86 11.26
C ARG A 148 -15.78 2.45 11.29
N GLU A 149 -15.37 1.62 10.34
CA GLU A 149 -15.92 0.28 10.15
C GLU A 149 -15.04 -0.81 10.77
N THR A 150 -13.73 -0.61 10.78
CA THR A 150 -12.75 -1.62 11.22
C THR A 150 -12.77 -1.78 12.74
N GLU A 151 -12.88 -3.03 13.18
CA GLU A 151 -12.74 -3.43 14.58
C GLU A 151 -11.27 -3.39 15.01
N VAL A 152 -11.04 -3.10 16.29
CA VAL A 152 -9.69 -3.09 16.87
C VAL A 152 -9.16 -4.53 16.92
N ASN A 153 -8.04 -4.77 16.26
CA ASN A 153 -7.33 -6.04 16.38
C ASN A 153 -6.53 -6.06 17.68
N SER A 154 -6.90 -6.95 18.60
CA SER A 154 -6.23 -7.08 19.90
C SER A 154 -5.17 -8.19 19.92
N LYS A 155 -5.13 -9.06 18.93
CA LYS A 155 -4.28 -10.26 18.93
C LYS A 155 -2.80 -9.95 19.16
N GLY A 156 -2.26 -10.46 20.26
CA GLY A 156 -0.85 -10.29 20.60
C GLY A 156 -0.47 -8.89 21.10
N ASN A 157 -1.44 -8.08 21.54
CA ASN A 157 -1.22 -6.75 22.09
C ASN A 157 -2.03 -6.56 23.39
N GLU A 158 -1.37 -6.72 24.53
CA GLU A 158 -2.02 -6.63 25.84
C GLU A 158 -2.74 -5.29 26.10
N TYR A 159 -2.28 -4.21 25.51
CA TYR A 159 -2.93 -2.91 25.63
C TYR A 159 -4.29 -2.92 24.96
N TYR A 160 -4.37 -3.41 23.73
CA TYR A 160 -5.65 -3.52 23.02
C TYR A 160 -6.55 -4.61 23.60
N ASP A 161 -6.01 -5.72 24.11
CA ASP A 161 -6.77 -6.72 24.84
C ASP A 161 -7.48 -6.10 26.05
N LYS A 162 -6.80 -5.27 26.83
CA LYS A 162 -7.38 -4.55 27.97
C LYS A 162 -8.45 -3.56 27.54
N LEU A 163 -8.23 -2.81 26.45
CA LEU A 163 -9.23 -1.88 25.92
C LEU A 163 -10.48 -2.58 25.44
N VAL A 164 -10.35 -3.66 24.68
CA VAL A 164 -11.48 -4.48 24.21
C VAL A 164 -12.26 -5.07 25.39
N ALA A 165 -11.56 -5.59 26.41
CA ALA A 165 -12.19 -6.14 27.61
C ALA A 165 -12.94 -5.08 28.43
N LEU A 166 -12.41 -3.86 28.53
CA LEU A 166 -13.08 -2.74 29.21
C LEU A 166 -14.30 -2.26 28.43
N HIS A 167 -14.18 -2.13 27.11
CA HIS A 167 -15.29 -1.76 26.25
C HIS A 167 -16.45 -2.78 26.33
N GLY A 168 -16.13 -4.06 26.26
CA GLY A 168 -17.12 -5.16 26.33
C GLY A 168 -17.91 -5.24 27.63
N LYS A 169 -17.42 -4.62 28.73
CA LYS A 169 -18.20 -4.47 29.97
C LYS A 169 -19.30 -3.42 29.86
N ASN A 170 -19.14 -2.44 28.97
CA ASN A 170 -19.99 -1.27 28.85
C ASN A 170 -20.80 -1.24 27.56
N SER A 171 -20.45 -2.03 26.57
CA SER A 171 -21.08 -2.06 25.25
C SER A 171 -21.15 -3.48 24.69
N LYS A 172 -22.23 -3.76 23.97
CA LYS A 172 -22.39 -5.00 23.19
C LYS A 172 -21.80 -4.89 21.78
N ASN A 173 -21.51 -3.68 21.33
CA ASN A 173 -20.92 -3.44 20.02
C ASN A 173 -19.41 -3.67 20.08
N PRO A 174 -18.79 -4.17 19.00
CA PRO A 174 -17.34 -4.32 18.95
C PRO A 174 -16.64 -2.94 19.04
N LEU A 175 -15.47 -2.92 19.67
CA LEU A 175 -14.63 -1.73 19.75
C LEU A 175 -14.03 -1.46 18.37
N LYS A 176 -14.29 -0.27 17.83
CA LYS A 176 -13.80 0.14 16.52
C LYS A 176 -12.60 1.08 16.62
N VAL A 177 -11.84 1.21 15.53
CA VAL A 177 -10.66 2.09 15.45
C VAL A 177 -11.03 3.54 15.74
N GLN A 178 -12.21 4.00 15.31
CA GLN A 178 -12.73 5.34 15.65
C GLN A 178 -12.85 5.58 17.17
N ASP A 179 -13.21 4.54 17.93
CA ASP A 179 -13.48 4.65 19.37
C ASP A 179 -12.19 4.79 20.20
N ILE A 180 -11.04 4.46 19.61
CA ILE A 180 -9.70 4.59 20.22
C ILE A 180 -8.90 5.77 19.65
N GLY A 181 -9.57 6.75 19.06
CA GLY A 181 -8.95 7.96 18.53
C GLY A 181 -8.43 7.85 17.09
N GLY A 182 -8.84 6.83 16.34
CA GLY A 182 -8.42 6.64 14.94
C GLY A 182 -8.92 7.71 13.96
N LEU A 183 -9.81 8.62 14.40
CA LEU A 183 -10.30 9.75 13.62
C LEU A 183 -9.71 11.10 14.05
N GLU A 184 -8.79 11.12 15.01
CA GLU A 184 -8.14 12.36 15.41
C GLU A 184 -7.20 12.87 14.32
N CYS A 185 -7.28 14.18 14.02
CA CYS A 185 -6.53 14.81 12.93
C CYS A 185 -5.02 14.53 13.03
N SER A 186 -4.46 14.62 14.25
CA SER A 186 -3.04 14.38 14.52
C SER A 186 -2.55 12.96 14.31
N LYS A 187 -3.45 11.99 14.07
CA LYS A 187 -3.06 10.61 13.73
C LYS A 187 -2.65 10.46 12.27
N CYS A 188 -3.10 11.36 11.41
CA CYS A 188 -2.86 11.33 9.98
C CYS A 188 -2.16 12.58 9.45
N HIS A 189 -2.22 13.69 10.18
CA HIS A 189 -1.65 14.99 9.78
C HIS A 189 -0.64 15.50 10.80
N TYR A 190 0.34 16.30 10.31
CA TYR A 190 1.38 16.96 11.10
C TYR A 190 1.45 18.47 10.77
#